data_c0383ed61e7464fe6969fc6261ba8ea8
#
_entry.id   c0383ed61e7464fe6969fc6261ba8ea8
#
_cell.length_a   1.000
_cell.length_b   1.000
_cell.length_c   1.000
_cell.angle_alpha   90.00
_cell.angle_beta   90.00
_cell.angle_gamma   90.00
#
_symmetry.space_group_name_H-M   'P 1'
#
loop_
_entity.id
_entity.type
_entity.pdbx_description
1 polymer ?
#
loop_
_entity_poly.entity_id
_entity_poly.type
_entity_poly.pdbx_seq_one_letter_code
_entity_poly.pdbx_strand_id
1 'polypeptide(L)'
;MGYNFRDYNPNQLLLLAPNLDDWLPQQHLARFISDVVGSLDLKPLLRRFRDSGQGGAAFHPAMMLKVLLYAYCVGVPSSRKIAQALIDNVAFRWLAANNRPDFRTIASFRRNHIGHLKSLFVQVLLLCKQAGMVRVGVVALDGTKVAANASLSRNRTWKHLDEREQALLAEVEAMLGRAEATDAEEDKRFGDDSGDGLPKVATAKERLALIRKAKAELEAQAQERTKEQEAAQKAREREEQKTGKKKRGPKPKAINQEVDSEAKANLTDPESRIMKTRKGFIQGYNAQAVVSEDQIVVACDVVQECNDVGQLAPMVEAAEANLYEIGEEPGKVLADAAWGFRVPVYPKISGTTTSTKI
;
A
#
# COMPACT_ATOMS: atom_id res chain seq x y z
N MET A 1 -13.31 56.19 -27.87
CA MET A 1 -12.43 55.06 -28.22
C MET A 1 -12.97 53.85 -27.50
N GLY A 2 -13.46 52.87 -28.25
CA GLY A 2 -13.97 51.58 -27.66
C GLY A 2 -12.83 50.58 -27.57
N TYR A 3 -12.79 49.80 -26.49
CA TYR A 3 -11.88 48.69 -26.36
C TYR A 3 -12.33 47.59 -27.31
N ASN A 4 -11.40 46.95 -28.04
CA ASN A 4 -11.67 45.81 -28.91
C ASN A 4 -11.35 44.49 -28.15
N PHE A 5 -12.32 43.99 -27.41
CA PHE A 5 -12.20 42.70 -26.70
C PHE A 5 -12.91 41.60 -27.51
N ARG A 6 -12.46 40.37 -27.30
CA ARG A 6 -13.20 39.17 -27.78
C ARG A 6 -14.50 39.06 -27.01
N ASP A 7 -15.53 38.55 -27.66
CA ASP A 7 -16.81 38.26 -27.02
C ASP A 7 -16.63 37.33 -25.85
N TYR A 8 -17.24 37.67 -24.73
CA TYR A 8 -17.23 36.87 -23.49
C TYR A 8 -18.66 36.69 -22.98
N ASN A 9 -19.20 35.52 -23.23
CA ASN A 9 -20.51 35.12 -22.69
C ASN A 9 -20.43 33.75 -22.03
N PRO A 10 -20.33 33.66 -20.68
CA PRO A 10 -20.25 32.39 -19.95
C PRO A 10 -21.52 31.54 -20.07
N ASN A 11 -22.65 32.14 -20.47
CA ASN A 11 -23.95 31.48 -20.65
C ASN A 11 -24.30 31.21 -22.11
N GLN A 12 -23.29 31.21 -23.01
CA GLN A 12 -23.51 30.95 -24.43
C GLN A 12 -24.13 29.56 -24.62
N LEU A 13 -25.25 29.50 -25.29
CA LEU A 13 -25.91 28.25 -25.69
C LEU A 13 -25.26 27.78 -27.01
N LEU A 14 -24.83 26.52 -26.98
CA LEU A 14 -24.31 25.85 -28.20
C LEU A 14 -25.43 25.04 -28.83
N LEU A 15 -25.60 25.15 -30.11
CA LEU A 15 -26.62 24.40 -30.87
C LEU A 15 -26.38 22.88 -30.82
N LEU A 16 -25.11 22.46 -30.80
CA LEU A 16 -24.69 21.07 -30.63
C LEU A 16 -23.79 21.01 -29.37
N ALA A 17 -24.01 19.98 -28.54
CA ALA A 17 -23.15 19.71 -27.42
C ALA A 17 -21.75 19.31 -27.93
N PRO A 18 -20.66 19.99 -27.53
CA PRO A 18 -19.32 19.63 -27.96
C PRO A 18 -18.96 18.22 -27.49
N ASN A 19 -18.27 17.47 -28.36
CA ASN A 19 -17.71 16.18 -27.96
C ASN A 19 -16.56 16.41 -26.98
N LEU A 20 -16.49 15.62 -25.91
CA LEU A 20 -15.36 15.69 -24.97
C LEU A 20 -14.02 15.40 -25.67
N ASP A 21 -14.03 14.63 -26.75
CA ASP A 21 -12.85 14.32 -27.55
C ASP A 21 -12.25 15.56 -28.22
N ASP A 22 -13.08 16.53 -28.65
CA ASP A 22 -12.64 17.78 -29.28
C ASP A 22 -11.91 18.71 -28.31
N TRP A 23 -12.18 18.55 -27.00
CA TRP A 23 -11.57 19.39 -25.95
C TRP A 23 -10.25 18.83 -25.43
N LEU A 24 -9.92 17.58 -25.77
CA LEU A 24 -8.71 16.92 -25.29
C LEU A 24 -7.66 16.89 -26.40
N PRO A 25 -6.49 17.54 -26.24
CA PRO A 25 -5.42 17.52 -27.24
C PRO A 25 -5.01 16.09 -27.63
N GLN A 26 -4.60 15.89 -28.89
CA GLN A 26 -4.24 14.55 -29.40
C GLN A 26 -3.06 13.93 -28.64
N GLN A 27 -2.10 14.72 -28.16
CA GLN A 27 -0.94 14.25 -27.42
C GLN A 27 -1.15 14.27 -25.89
N HIS A 28 -2.40 14.36 -25.42
CA HIS A 28 -2.69 14.44 -24.00
C HIS A 28 -2.42 13.11 -23.31
N LEU A 29 -1.82 13.16 -22.09
CA LEU A 29 -1.49 11.98 -21.28
C LEU A 29 -2.67 11.01 -21.07
N ALA A 30 -3.90 11.53 -20.95
CA ALA A 30 -5.09 10.70 -20.79
C ALA A 30 -5.33 9.78 -21.99
N ARG A 31 -5.03 10.23 -23.24
CA ARG A 31 -5.14 9.39 -24.43
C ARG A 31 -4.13 8.25 -24.38
N PHE A 32 -2.88 8.58 -24.09
CA PHE A 32 -1.84 7.57 -23.91
C PHE A 32 -2.24 6.49 -22.87
N ILE A 33 -2.73 6.91 -21.70
CA ILE A 33 -3.20 5.98 -20.67
C ILE A 33 -4.39 5.15 -21.17
N SER A 34 -5.31 5.76 -21.93
CA SER A 34 -6.43 5.04 -22.52
C SER A 34 -5.97 3.92 -23.46
N ASP A 35 -4.97 4.20 -24.30
CA ASP A 35 -4.41 3.26 -25.26
C ASP A 35 -3.65 2.14 -24.57
N VAL A 36 -2.80 2.48 -23.59
CA VAL A 36 -2.09 1.49 -22.73
C VAL A 36 -3.08 0.55 -22.06
N VAL A 37 -4.11 1.07 -21.39
CA VAL A 37 -5.11 0.21 -20.73
C VAL A 37 -5.91 -0.61 -21.76
N GLY A 38 -6.11 -0.08 -22.96
CA GLY A 38 -6.76 -0.81 -24.05
C GLY A 38 -5.97 -2.02 -24.54
N SER A 39 -4.64 -2.01 -24.39
CA SER A 39 -3.75 -3.12 -24.79
C SER A 39 -3.51 -4.16 -23.67
N LEU A 40 -3.96 -3.90 -22.41
CA LEU A 40 -3.81 -4.84 -21.30
C LEU A 40 -4.87 -5.95 -21.34
N ASP A 41 -4.49 -7.15 -20.88
CA ASP A 41 -5.47 -8.22 -20.61
C ASP A 41 -6.18 -7.96 -19.27
N LEU A 42 -7.40 -7.49 -19.34
CA LEU A 42 -8.24 -7.18 -18.19
C LEU A 42 -9.17 -8.33 -17.77
N LYS A 43 -9.08 -9.51 -18.41
CA LYS A 43 -9.92 -10.68 -18.06
C LYS A 43 -9.88 -11.03 -16.57
N PRO A 44 -8.72 -10.99 -15.87
CA PRO A 44 -8.68 -11.26 -14.42
C PRO A 44 -9.52 -10.29 -13.59
N LEU A 45 -9.61 -9.02 -14.00
CA LEU A 45 -10.46 -8.03 -13.35
C LEU A 45 -11.94 -8.28 -13.62
N LEU A 46 -12.29 -8.67 -14.85
CA LEU A 46 -13.66 -8.92 -15.28
C LEU A 46 -14.29 -10.14 -14.60
N ARG A 47 -13.52 -11.17 -14.29
CA ARG A 47 -13.99 -12.40 -13.61
C ARG A 47 -14.65 -12.17 -12.25
N ARG A 48 -14.44 -11.02 -11.63
CA ARG A 48 -15.07 -10.64 -10.36
C ARG A 48 -16.47 -10.05 -10.51
N PHE A 49 -16.84 -9.70 -11.71
CA PHE A 49 -18.17 -9.17 -11.99
C PHE A 49 -19.11 -10.30 -12.39
N ARG A 50 -20.38 -10.14 -12.05
CA ARG A 50 -21.41 -11.14 -12.41
C ARG A 50 -21.66 -11.05 -13.92
N ASP A 51 -21.66 -12.18 -14.59
CA ASP A 51 -21.96 -12.35 -16.01
C ASP A 51 -23.47 -12.56 -16.27
N SER A 52 -24.26 -12.78 -15.22
CA SER A 52 -25.70 -13.03 -15.30
C SER A 52 -26.55 -11.83 -15.72
N GLY A 53 -25.96 -10.63 -15.80
CA GLY A 53 -26.70 -9.39 -16.14
C GLY A 53 -27.72 -8.94 -15.10
N GLN A 54 -27.80 -9.61 -13.94
CA GLN A 54 -28.74 -9.27 -12.86
C GLN A 54 -28.11 -8.30 -11.85
N GLY A 55 -28.89 -7.33 -11.37
CA GLY A 55 -28.49 -6.33 -10.38
C GLY A 55 -28.20 -4.96 -10.98
N GLY A 56 -27.75 -4.01 -10.15
CA GLY A 56 -27.38 -2.67 -10.60
C GLY A 56 -26.14 -2.69 -11.52
N ALA A 57 -26.12 -1.86 -12.56
CA ALA A 57 -25.01 -1.75 -13.49
C ALA A 57 -23.73 -1.30 -12.78
N ALA A 58 -22.65 -2.07 -12.91
CA ALA A 58 -21.35 -1.71 -12.38
C ALA A 58 -20.58 -0.81 -13.37
N PHE A 59 -19.71 0.03 -12.85
CA PHE A 59 -18.78 0.77 -13.71
C PHE A 59 -17.75 -0.18 -14.34
N HIS A 60 -17.47 0.03 -15.62
CA HIS A 60 -16.58 -0.86 -16.37
C HIS A 60 -15.15 -0.83 -15.78
N PRO A 61 -14.51 -1.98 -15.50
CA PRO A 61 -13.18 -2.04 -14.87
C PRO A 61 -12.08 -1.31 -15.64
N ALA A 62 -12.10 -1.37 -16.97
CA ALA A 62 -11.14 -0.62 -17.79
C ALA A 62 -11.27 0.89 -17.56
N MET A 63 -12.50 1.42 -17.50
CA MET A 63 -12.75 2.83 -17.22
C MET A 63 -12.22 3.22 -15.84
N MET A 64 -12.52 2.42 -14.81
CA MET A 64 -12.03 2.66 -13.45
C MET A 64 -10.50 2.63 -13.38
N LEU A 65 -9.85 1.70 -14.10
CA LEU A 65 -8.40 1.60 -14.17
C LEU A 65 -7.79 2.81 -14.88
N LYS A 66 -8.35 3.26 -16.03
CA LYS A 66 -7.91 4.46 -16.73
C LYS A 66 -7.95 5.70 -15.84
N VAL A 67 -9.06 5.90 -15.15
CA VAL A 67 -9.26 7.03 -14.21
C VAL A 67 -8.24 6.99 -13.07
N LEU A 68 -8.00 5.83 -12.46
CA LEU A 68 -7.03 5.68 -11.36
C LEU A 68 -5.59 5.92 -11.82
N LEU A 69 -5.19 5.32 -12.94
CA LEU A 69 -3.83 5.50 -13.48
C LEU A 69 -3.58 6.96 -13.84
N TYR A 70 -4.51 7.60 -14.54
CA TYR A 70 -4.39 9.01 -14.86
C TYR A 70 -4.31 9.89 -13.59
N ALA A 71 -5.16 9.61 -12.60
CA ALA A 71 -5.16 10.34 -11.34
C ALA A 71 -3.79 10.26 -10.63
N TYR A 72 -3.17 9.08 -10.60
CA TYR A 72 -1.85 8.91 -10.01
C TYR A 72 -0.75 9.62 -10.79
N CYS A 73 -0.78 9.56 -12.12
CA CYS A 73 0.17 10.27 -12.97
C CYS A 73 0.12 11.80 -12.78
N VAL A 74 -1.07 12.36 -12.51
CA VAL A 74 -1.23 13.81 -12.26
C VAL A 74 -1.20 14.18 -10.77
N GLY A 75 -0.80 13.25 -9.90
CA GLY A 75 -0.62 13.51 -8.47
C GLY A 75 -1.92 13.66 -7.67
N VAL A 76 -3.01 13.02 -8.09
CA VAL A 76 -4.33 13.04 -7.42
C VAL A 76 -4.68 11.68 -6.82
N PRO A 77 -4.07 11.23 -5.70
CA PRO A 77 -4.30 9.89 -5.14
C PRO A 77 -5.62 9.76 -4.34
N SER A 78 -6.23 10.87 -3.95
CA SER A 78 -7.44 10.88 -3.11
C SER A 78 -8.70 10.52 -3.90
N SER A 79 -9.41 9.47 -3.49
CA SER A 79 -10.67 9.06 -4.12
C SER A 79 -11.72 10.18 -4.13
N ARG A 80 -11.75 11.05 -3.10
CA ARG A 80 -12.67 12.21 -3.06
C ARG A 80 -12.28 13.28 -4.08
N LYS A 81 -10.98 13.56 -4.23
CA LYS A 81 -10.48 14.50 -5.25
C LYS A 81 -10.68 13.93 -6.66
N ILE A 82 -10.53 12.62 -6.86
CA ILE A 82 -10.83 11.95 -8.14
C ILE A 82 -12.32 12.09 -8.47
N ALA A 83 -13.21 11.81 -7.53
CA ALA A 83 -14.65 11.98 -7.74
C ALA A 83 -15.02 13.43 -8.09
N GLN A 84 -14.38 14.42 -7.47
CA GLN A 84 -14.56 15.84 -7.84
C GLN A 84 -14.03 16.13 -9.23
N ALA A 85 -12.83 15.63 -9.57
CA ALA A 85 -12.23 15.82 -10.90
C ALA A 85 -13.06 15.20 -12.04
N LEU A 86 -13.83 14.15 -11.78
CA LEU A 86 -14.79 13.58 -12.73
C LEU A 86 -15.98 14.52 -13.03
N ILE A 87 -16.17 15.58 -12.24
CA ILE A 87 -17.20 16.60 -12.46
C ILE A 87 -16.63 17.79 -13.26
N ASP A 88 -15.45 18.27 -12.88
CA ASP A 88 -14.92 19.58 -13.32
C ASP A 88 -13.71 19.50 -14.27
N ASN A 89 -13.06 18.33 -14.42
CA ASN A 89 -11.89 18.17 -15.28
C ASN A 89 -12.22 17.38 -16.56
N VAL A 90 -11.94 17.97 -17.72
CA VAL A 90 -12.24 17.38 -19.04
C VAL A 90 -11.56 16.02 -19.25
N ALA A 91 -10.28 15.87 -18.89
CA ALA A 91 -9.54 14.62 -19.10
C ALA A 91 -10.12 13.47 -18.26
N PHE A 92 -10.51 13.72 -17.00
CA PHE A 92 -11.19 12.73 -16.18
C PHE A 92 -12.57 12.36 -16.75
N ARG A 93 -13.33 13.35 -17.19
CA ARG A 93 -14.64 13.13 -17.83
C ARG A 93 -14.53 12.33 -19.10
N TRP A 94 -13.53 12.61 -19.93
CA TRP A 94 -13.25 11.89 -21.17
C TRP A 94 -12.90 10.41 -20.87
N LEU A 95 -11.96 10.15 -19.97
CA LEU A 95 -11.58 8.78 -19.55
C LEU A 95 -12.75 7.97 -18.98
N ALA A 96 -13.66 8.64 -18.28
CA ALA A 96 -14.83 8.03 -17.67
C ALA A 96 -16.05 7.97 -18.62
N ALA A 97 -15.93 8.43 -19.86
CA ALA A 97 -17.08 8.60 -20.76
C ALA A 97 -18.26 9.30 -20.06
N ASN A 98 -17.95 10.38 -19.35
CA ASN A 98 -18.86 11.18 -18.52
C ASN A 98 -19.57 10.45 -17.36
N ASN A 99 -19.14 9.21 -17.04
CA ASN A 99 -19.58 8.51 -15.84
C ASN A 99 -18.99 9.19 -14.59
N ARG A 100 -19.72 9.10 -13.47
CA ARG A 100 -19.38 9.78 -12.20
C ARG A 100 -19.44 8.80 -11.03
N PRO A 101 -18.50 7.82 -10.94
CA PRO A 101 -18.41 6.99 -9.75
C PRO A 101 -18.14 7.84 -8.52
N ASP A 102 -18.82 7.55 -7.42
CA ASP A 102 -18.58 8.21 -6.16
C ASP A 102 -17.23 7.80 -5.56
N PHE A 103 -16.76 8.53 -4.56
CA PHE A 103 -15.48 8.26 -3.92
C PHE A 103 -15.41 6.90 -3.20
N ARG A 104 -16.55 6.34 -2.75
CA ARG A 104 -16.63 5.02 -2.10
C ARG A 104 -16.43 3.92 -3.14
N THR A 105 -17.05 4.07 -4.28
CA THR A 105 -16.89 3.16 -5.44
C THR A 105 -15.43 3.15 -5.92
N ILE A 106 -14.79 4.33 -6.06
CA ILE A 106 -13.39 4.45 -6.44
C ILE A 106 -12.47 3.76 -5.40
N ALA A 107 -12.69 4.04 -4.12
CA ALA A 107 -11.90 3.45 -3.04
C ALA A 107 -12.09 1.92 -2.95
N SER A 108 -13.32 1.43 -3.13
CA SER A 108 -13.63 0.00 -3.12
C SER A 108 -13.02 -0.72 -4.31
N PHE A 109 -13.08 -0.13 -5.51
CA PHE A 109 -12.45 -0.70 -6.70
C PHE A 109 -10.96 -0.88 -6.48
N ARG A 110 -10.24 0.17 -6.04
CA ARG A 110 -8.81 0.11 -5.73
C ARG A 110 -8.47 -0.99 -4.75
N ARG A 111 -9.19 -1.08 -3.62
CA ARG A 111 -8.95 -2.07 -2.57
C ARG A 111 -9.21 -3.50 -3.04
N ASN A 112 -10.28 -3.71 -3.79
CA ASN A 112 -10.69 -5.04 -4.22
C ASN A 112 -9.83 -5.62 -5.35
N HIS A 113 -9.12 -4.77 -6.10
CA HIS A 113 -8.33 -5.20 -7.25
C HIS A 113 -6.81 -5.08 -7.05
N ILE A 114 -6.35 -4.74 -5.83
CA ILE A 114 -4.91 -4.59 -5.54
C ILE A 114 -4.10 -5.85 -5.87
N GLY A 115 -4.67 -7.04 -5.64
CA GLY A 115 -4.01 -8.31 -5.95
C GLY A 115 -3.74 -8.57 -7.44
N HIS A 116 -4.38 -7.83 -8.34
CA HIS A 116 -4.16 -7.93 -9.80
C HIS A 116 -3.13 -6.93 -10.32
N LEU A 117 -2.69 -5.97 -9.48
CA LEU A 117 -1.77 -4.92 -9.90
C LEU A 117 -0.42 -5.47 -10.34
N LYS A 118 0.06 -6.56 -9.73
CA LYS A 118 1.34 -7.18 -10.10
C LYS A 118 1.31 -7.69 -11.55
N SER A 119 0.26 -8.41 -11.94
CA SER A 119 0.15 -8.91 -13.32
C SER A 119 -0.02 -7.80 -14.34
N LEU A 120 -0.73 -6.73 -14.00
CA LEU A 120 -0.84 -5.54 -14.85
C LEU A 120 0.50 -4.79 -14.96
N PHE A 121 1.26 -4.71 -13.89
CA PHE A 121 2.59 -4.11 -13.90
C PHE A 121 3.53 -4.82 -14.88
N VAL A 122 3.58 -6.16 -14.85
CA VAL A 122 4.40 -6.95 -15.79
C VAL A 122 3.94 -6.73 -17.24
N GLN A 123 2.65 -6.65 -17.50
CA GLN A 123 2.15 -6.33 -18.85
C GLN A 123 2.59 -4.95 -19.33
N VAL A 124 2.53 -3.93 -18.46
CA VAL A 124 3.03 -2.58 -18.78
C VAL A 124 4.53 -2.60 -19.03
N LEU A 125 5.30 -3.34 -18.24
CA LEU A 125 6.74 -3.50 -18.42
C LEU A 125 7.07 -4.16 -19.77
N LEU A 126 6.28 -5.16 -20.17
CA LEU A 126 6.41 -5.79 -21.51
C LEU A 126 6.14 -4.78 -22.64
N LEU A 127 5.11 -3.92 -22.50
CA LEU A 127 4.85 -2.85 -23.48
C LEU A 127 6.00 -1.85 -23.55
N CYS A 128 6.56 -1.44 -22.41
CA CYS A 128 7.74 -0.58 -22.38
C CYS A 128 8.95 -1.23 -23.08
N LYS A 129 9.16 -2.54 -22.90
CA LYS A 129 10.18 -3.28 -23.63
C LYS A 129 9.94 -3.28 -25.13
N GLN A 130 8.72 -3.58 -25.58
CA GLN A 130 8.35 -3.58 -27.00
C GLN A 130 8.55 -2.20 -27.63
N ALA A 131 8.33 -1.14 -26.86
CA ALA A 131 8.60 0.24 -27.28
C ALA A 131 10.09 0.63 -27.25
N GLY A 132 11.00 -0.30 -26.86
CA GLY A 132 12.43 -0.03 -26.75
C GLY A 132 12.82 0.87 -25.58
N MET A 133 11.96 1.00 -24.56
CA MET A 133 12.14 1.88 -23.39
C MET A 133 12.78 1.17 -22.21
N VAL A 134 13.11 -0.13 -22.30
CA VAL A 134 13.70 -0.91 -21.21
C VAL A 134 15.10 -1.37 -21.61
N ARG A 135 16.11 -0.78 -21.00
CA ARG A 135 17.49 -1.24 -21.03
C ARG A 135 17.92 -1.67 -19.64
N VAL A 136 18.32 -2.92 -19.50
CA VAL A 136 18.62 -3.55 -18.20
C VAL A 136 20.09 -3.90 -18.03
N GLY A 137 20.98 -3.28 -18.79
CA GLY A 137 22.43 -3.40 -18.63
C GLY A 137 22.90 -3.01 -17.24
N VAL A 138 22.29 -1.96 -16.66
CA VAL A 138 22.45 -1.54 -15.27
C VAL A 138 21.10 -1.28 -14.66
N VAL A 139 20.85 -1.79 -13.47
CA VAL A 139 19.67 -1.44 -12.65
C VAL A 139 20.15 -0.81 -11.34
N ALA A 140 19.45 0.22 -10.89
CA ALA A 140 19.75 0.93 -9.65
C ALA A 140 18.62 0.69 -8.63
N LEU A 141 19.02 0.45 -7.37
CA LEU A 141 18.10 0.27 -6.25
C LEU A 141 18.19 1.50 -5.33
N ASP A 142 17.04 2.07 -5.02
CA ASP A 142 16.93 3.17 -4.06
C ASP A 142 15.66 3.04 -3.21
N GLY A 143 15.71 3.61 -2.01
CA GLY A 143 14.62 3.60 -1.03
C GLY A 143 14.20 4.99 -0.60
N THR A 144 12.91 5.19 -0.40
CA THR A 144 12.35 6.44 0.12
C THR A 144 11.35 6.20 1.24
N LYS A 145 11.31 7.12 2.21
CA LYS A 145 10.36 7.04 3.32
C LYS A 145 9.04 7.72 2.94
N VAL A 146 7.96 6.94 2.98
CA VAL A 146 6.60 7.39 2.64
C VAL A 146 5.78 7.52 3.92
N ALA A 147 5.15 8.69 4.13
CA ALA A 147 4.32 8.93 5.30
C ALA A 147 3.03 8.10 5.25
N ALA A 148 2.70 7.44 6.35
CA ALA A 148 1.41 6.80 6.58
C ALA A 148 0.34 7.86 6.92
N ASN A 149 -0.92 7.51 6.74
CA ASN A 149 -2.04 8.33 7.22
C ASN A 149 -2.25 8.12 8.74
N ALA A 150 -1.21 8.35 9.52
CA ALA A 150 -1.17 8.10 10.95
C ALA A 150 -0.31 9.15 11.67
N SER A 151 -0.72 9.56 12.86
CA SER A 151 0.02 10.52 13.68
C SER A 151 1.01 9.81 14.60
N LEU A 152 2.22 10.37 14.76
CA LEU A 152 3.21 9.92 15.72
C LEU A 152 2.67 9.89 17.16
N SER A 153 1.77 10.82 17.51
CA SER A 153 1.17 10.91 18.85
C SER A 153 0.24 9.72 19.17
N ARG A 154 -0.14 8.91 18.20
CA ARG A 154 -1.00 7.74 18.39
C ARG A 154 -0.24 6.43 18.61
N ASN A 155 1.09 6.48 18.73
CA ASN A 155 1.88 5.32 19.13
C ASN A 155 1.65 5.01 20.62
N ARG A 156 1.47 3.73 20.92
CA ARG A 156 1.29 3.21 22.30
C ARG A 156 2.17 2.01 22.52
N THR A 157 2.71 1.89 23.72
CA THR A 157 3.47 0.71 24.16
C THR A 157 2.54 -0.48 24.37
N TRP A 158 3.07 -1.70 24.28
CA TRP A 158 2.34 -2.93 24.59
C TRP A 158 1.68 -2.86 25.96
N LYS A 159 2.45 -2.48 26.97
CA LYS A 159 1.97 -2.31 28.34
C LYS A 159 0.75 -1.38 28.42
N HIS A 160 0.82 -0.21 27.79
CA HIS A 160 -0.29 0.74 27.78
C HIS A 160 -1.52 0.22 27.01
N LEU A 161 -1.30 -0.55 25.94
CA LEU A 161 -2.40 -1.18 25.18
C LEU A 161 -3.10 -2.24 26.03
N ASP A 162 -2.34 -3.04 26.76
CA ASP A 162 -2.87 -4.09 27.65
C ASP A 162 -3.67 -3.49 28.81
N GLU A 163 -3.10 -2.53 29.53
CA GLU A 163 -3.79 -1.80 30.59
C GLU A 163 -5.09 -1.14 30.10
N ARG A 164 -5.07 -0.57 28.90
CA ARG A 164 -6.24 0.09 28.33
C ARG A 164 -7.30 -0.90 27.85
N GLU A 165 -6.90 -2.04 27.33
CA GLU A 165 -7.83 -3.13 26.98
C GLU A 165 -8.59 -3.62 28.21
N GLN A 166 -7.87 -3.92 29.28
CA GLN A 166 -8.47 -4.38 30.54
C GLN A 166 -9.42 -3.33 31.15
N ALA A 167 -9.02 -2.05 31.14
CA ALA A 167 -9.86 -0.97 31.62
C ALA A 167 -11.16 -0.81 30.76
N LEU A 168 -11.05 -0.94 29.44
CA LEU A 168 -12.23 -0.87 28.56
C LEU A 168 -13.16 -2.06 28.72
N LEU A 169 -12.62 -3.26 28.93
CA LEU A 169 -13.44 -4.45 29.22
C LEU A 169 -14.21 -4.28 30.51
N ALA A 170 -13.56 -3.85 31.58
CA ALA A 170 -14.21 -3.57 32.85
C ALA A 170 -15.28 -2.45 32.73
N GLU A 171 -15.03 -1.41 31.92
CA GLU A 171 -15.99 -0.36 31.64
C GLU A 171 -17.23 -0.90 30.92
N VAL A 172 -17.05 -1.76 29.91
CA VAL A 172 -18.13 -2.40 29.16
C VAL A 172 -18.95 -3.32 30.06
N GLU A 173 -18.28 -4.16 30.88
CA GLU A 173 -18.97 -5.04 31.85
C GLU A 173 -19.79 -4.24 32.85
N ALA A 174 -19.22 -3.16 33.39
CA ALA A 174 -19.95 -2.27 34.32
C ALA A 174 -21.13 -1.53 33.65
N MET A 175 -21.04 -1.23 32.34
CA MET A 175 -22.16 -0.64 31.58
C MET A 175 -23.27 -1.67 31.35
N LEU A 176 -22.91 -2.89 30.97
CA LEU A 176 -23.87 -3.99 30.75
C LEU A 176 -24.57 -4.37 32.05
N GLY A 177 -23.81 -4.54 33.13
CA GLY A 177 -24.40 -4.84 34.45
C GLY A 177 -25.34 -3.75 34.98
N ARG A 178 -25.06 -2.48 34.67
CA ARG A 178 -26.00 -1.37 34.98
C ARG A 178 -27.24 -1.41 34.11
N ALA A 179 -27.09 -1.74 32.82
CA ALA A 179 -28.24 -1.89 31.91
C ALA A 179 -29.15 -3.05 32.37
N GLU A 180 -28.55 -4.22 32.65
CA GLU A 180 -29.29 -5.39 33.16
C GLU A 180 -30.03 -5.10 34.48
N ALA A 181 -29.38 -4.34 35.39
CA ALA A 181 -30.01 -3.95 36.64
C ALA A 181 -31.19 -2.96 36.40
N THR A 182 -31.05 -2.05 35.43
CA THR A 182 -32.12 -1.12 35.04
C THR A 182 -33.27 -1.85 34.37
N ASP A 183 -32.94 -2.75 33.42
CA ASP A 183 -33.96 -3.56 32.70
C ASP A 183 -34.74 -4.44 33.71
N ALA A 184 -34.05 -5.08 34.67
CA ALA A 184 -34.68 -5.87 35.74
C ALA A 184 -35.58 -5.03 36.68
N GLU A 185 -35.28 -3.73 36.83
CA GLU A 185 -36.10 -2.79 37.60
C GLU A 185 -37.29 -2.27 36.78
N GLU A 186 -37.09 -2.06 35.48
CA GLU A 186 -38.12 -1.64 34.52
C GLU A 186 -39.10 -2.77 34.21
N ASP A 187 -38.64 -4.01 34.02
CA ASP A 187 -39.48 -5.20 33.83
C ASP A 187 -40.42 -5.44 35.00
N LYS A 188 -39.95 -5.14 36.23
CA LYS A 188 -40.80 -5.20 37.42
C LYS A 188 -41.91 -4.13 37.43
N ARG A 189 -41.73 -3.02 36.69
CA ARG A 189 -42.66 -1.88 36.66
C ARG A 189 -43.56 -1.83 35.45
N PHE A 190 -43.06 -2.27 34.26
CA PHE A 190 -43.71 -1.95 32.98
C PHE A 190 -43.92 -3.14 32.02
N GLY A 191 -43.34 -4.35 32.30
CA GLY A 191 -43.39 -5.47 31.37
C GLY A 191 -42.42 -5.33 30.19
N ASP A 192 -42.10 -6.48 29.57
CA ASP A 192 -41.10 -6.66 28.55
C ASP A 192 -41.39 -5.82 27.26
N ASP A 193 -40.68 -4.70 27.10
CA ASP A 193 -40.61 -3.96 25.82
C ASP A 193 -39.17 -3.54 25.52
N SER A 194 -38.69 -3.94 24.34
CA SER A 194 -37.28 -3.97 23.92
C SER A 194 -36.67 -2.57 23.77
N GLY A 195 -35.68 -2.27 24.60
CA GLY A 195 -34.91 -1.03 24.58
C GLY A 195 -33.80 -0.97 23.54
N ASP A 196 -33.60 0.21 22.98
CA ASP A 196 -32.52 0.56 22.04
C ASP A 196 -31.11 0.38 22.62
N GLY A 197 -30.21 -0.25 21.85
CA GLY A 197 -28.83 -0.51 22.24
C GLY A 197 -28.04 0.77 22.60
N LEU A 198 -27.24 0.70 23.68
CA LEU A 198 -26.49 1.81 24.27
C LEU A 198 -25.40 2.37 23.31
N PRO A 199 -25.46 3.63 22.83
CA PRO A 199 -24.49 4.22 21.91
C PRO A 199 -23.05 4.22 22.47
N LYS A 200 -22.89 4.32 23.80
CA LYS A 200 -21.58 4.30 24.48
C LYS A 200 -20.88 2.95 24.39
N VAL A 201 -21.62 1.84 24.37
CA VAL A 201 -21.09 0.49 24.19
C VAL A 201 -20.53 0.29 22.78
N ALA A 202 -21.18 0.80 21.76
CA ALA A 202 -20.70 0.75 20.38
C ALA A 202 -19.34 1.46 20.24
N THR A 203 -19.20 2.67 20.78
CA THR A 203 -17.94 3.43 20.78
C THR A 203 -16.82 2.72 21.57
N ALA A 204 -17.14 2.06 22.69
CA ALA A 204 -16.17 1.29 23.46
C ALA A 204 -15.70 0.04 22.69
N LYS A 205 -16.63 -0.66 21.99
CA LYS A 205 -16.30 -1.80 21.13
C LYS A 205 -15.40 -1.40 19.97
N GLU A 206 -15.62 -0.27 19.33
CA GLU A 206 -14.75 0.25 18.25
C GLU A 206 -13.35 0.56 18.78
N ARG A 207 -13.22 1.19 19.95
CA ARG A 207 -11.92 1.45 20.57
C ARG A 207 -11.19 0.17 20.95
N LEU A 208 -11.90 -0.83 21.47
CA LEU A 208 -11.37 -2.14 21.80
C LEU A 208 -10.84 -2.86 20.55
N ALA A 209 -11.55 -2.79 19.42
CA ALA A 209 -11.12 -3.36 18.15
C ALA A 209 -9.80 -2.74 17.65
N LEU A 210 -9.62 -1.42 17.78
CA LEU A 210 -8.37 -0.74 17.43
C LEU A 210 -7.19 -1.20 18.30
N ILE A 211 -7.41 -1.31 19.62
CA ILE A 211 -6.39 -1.78 20.58
C ILE A 211 -5.99 -3.23 20.24
N ARG A 212 -6.98 -4.11 20.02
CA ARG A 212 -6.73 -5.52 19.67
C ARG A 212 -5.97 -5.67 18.36
N LYS A 213 -6.30 -4.84 17.36
CA LYS A 213 -5.56 -4.83 16.10
C LYS A 213 -4.10 -4.43 16.31
N ALA A 214 -3.84 -3.39 17.13
CA ALA A 214 -2.48 -2.96 17.45
C ALA A 214 -1.69 -4.02 18.25
N LYS A 215 -2.34 -4.72 19.20
CA LYS A 215 -1.73 -5.82 19.96
C LYS A 215 -1.40 -7.01 19.04
N ALA A 216 -2.32 -7.43 18.18
CA ALA A 216 -2.11 -8.52 17.25
C ALA A 216 -0.91 -8.28 16.32
N GLU A 217 -0.71 -7.05 15.88
CA GLU A 217 0.47 -6.67 15.07
C GLU A 217 1.77 -6.82 15.88
N LEU A 218 1.80 -6.40 17.15
CA LEU A 218 2.98 -6.56 18.01
C LEU A 218 3.27 -8.03 18.32
N GLU A 219 2.24 -8.85 18.49
CA GLU A 219 2.36 -10.30 18.67
C GLU A 219 2.93 -10.96 17.41
N ALA A 220 2.42 -10.59 16.22
CA ALA A 220 2.92 -11.08 14.95
C ALA A 220 4.40 -10.75 14.77
N GLN A 221 4.81 -9.52 15.09
CA GLN A 221 6.21 -9.10 15.04
C GLN A 221 7.10 -9.88 16.02
N ALA A 222 6.62 -10.15 17.24
CA ALA A 222 7.36 -10.94 18.23
C ALA A 222 7.55 -12.38 17.72
N GLN A 223 6.50 -12.98 17.14
CA GLN A 223 6.57 -14.32 16.55
C GLN A 223 7.55 -14.38 15.37
N GLU A 224 7.54 -13.40 14.50
CA GLU A 224 8.44 -13.33 13.34
C GLU A 224 9.89 -13.19 13.78
N ARG A 225 10.19 -12.27 14.72
CA ARG A 225 11.52 -12.17 15.34
C ARG A 225 11.98 -13.49 15.96
N THR A 226 11.08 -14.19 16.62
CA THR A 226 11.39 -15.51 17.23
C THR A 226 11.79 -16.52 16.17
N LYS A 227 11.03 -16.60 15.07
CA LYS A 227 11.34 -17.49 13.94
C LYS A 227 12.68 -17.16 13.29
N GLU A 228 12.96 -15.88 13.09
CA GLU A 228 14.25 -15.41 12.55
C GLU A 228 15.43 -15.77 13.47
N GLN A 229 15.26 -15.57 14.78
CA GLN A 229 16.29 -15.92 15.77
C GLN A 229 16.55 -17.44 15.79
N GLU A 230 15.48 -18.24 15.75
CA GLU A 230 15.62 -19.70 15.65
C GLU A 230 16.31 -20.13 14.36
N ALA A 231 15.93 -19.53 13.23
CA ALA A 231 16.55 -19.83 11.94
C ALA A 231 18.05 -19.45 11.94
N ALA A 232 18.38 -18.28 12.47
CA ALA A 232 19.76 -17.81 12.60
C ALA A 232 20.57 -18.70 13.55
N GLN A 233 19.99 -19.15 14.64
CA GLN A 233 20.64 -20.07 15.57
C GLN A 233 20.91 -21.43 14.92
N LYS A 234 19.89 -22.01 14.27
CA LYS A 234 20.04 -23.26 13.53
C LYS A 234 21.08 -23.17 12.39
N ALA A 235 21.11 -22.05 11.67
CA ALA A 235 22.10 -21.82 10.63
C ALA A 235 23.52 -21.76 11.22
N ARG A 236 23.69 -21.06 12.37
CA ARG A 236 24.98 -20.99 13.08
C ARG A 236 25.43 -22.37 13.56
N GLU A 237 24.55 -23.13 14.17
CA GLU A 237 24.85 -24.49 14.66
C GLU A 237 25.27 -25.44 13.52
N ARG A 238 24.58 -25.36 12.37
CA ARG A 238 24.95 -26.13 11.17
C ARG A 238 26.32 -25.72 10.62
N GLU A 239 26.66 -24.45 10.65
CA GLU A 239 27.96 -23.93 10.19
C GLU A 239 29.08 -24.37 11.16
N GLU A 240 28.85 -24.30 12.49
CA GLU A 240 29.78 -24.78 13.51
C GLU A 240 30.01 -26.29 13.42
N GLN A 241 28.96 -27.08 13.12
CA GLN A 241 29.07 -28.53 12.89
C GLN A 241 29.89 -28.85 11.61
N LYS A 242 29.67 -28.10 10.53
CA LYS A 242 30.43 -28.28 9.28
C LYS A 242 31.89 -27.89 9.37
N THR A 243 32.20 -26.84 10.12
CA THR A 243 33.56 -26.30 10.18
C THR A 243 34.34 -26.82 11.37
N GLY A 244 33.73 -27.50 12.34
CA GLY A 244 34.35 -27.95 13.58
C GLY A 244 34.85 -26.84 14.51
N LYS A 245 34.57 -25.57 14.17
CA LYS A 245 35.05 -24.40 14.90
C LYS A 245 33.87 -23.55 15.37
N LYS A 246 33.88 -23.14 16.66
CA LYS A 246 32.89 -22.20 17.17
C LYS A 246 33.04 -20.85 16.51
N LYS A 247 31.92 -20.29 16.01
CA LYS A 247 31.88 -18.99 15.37
C LYS A 247 32.24 -17.89 16.37
N ARG A 248 33.20 -17.05 16.05
CA ARG A 248 33.60 -15.89 16.87
C ARG A 248 32.46 -14.86 16.89
N GLY A 249 32.13 -14.31 18.04
CA GLY A 249 31.11 -13.28 18.22
C GLY A 249 30.26 -13.49 19.47
N PRO A 250 29.40 -12.54 19.85
CA PRO A 250 28.54 -12.67 21.01
C PRO A 250 27.61 -13.89 20.86
N LYS A 251 27.36 -14.57 21.98
CA LYS A 251 26.39 -15.69 22.00
C LYS A 251 25.00 -15.17 21.61
N PRO A 252 24.22 -15.96 20.87
CA PRO A 252 22.82 -15.62 20.61
C PRO A 252 22.10 -15.35 21.95
N LYS A 253 21.29 -14.30 21.98
CA LYS A 253 20.42 -14.03 23.14
C LYS A 253 19.39 -15.16 23.24
N ALA A 254 18.96 -15.45 24.47
CA ALA A 254 17.87 -16.40 24.70
C ALA A 254 16.63 -15.96 23.90
N ILE A 255 15.99 -16.91 23.24
CA ILE A 255 14.79 -16.67 22.45
C ILE A 255 13.67 -16.35 23.46
N ASN A 256 13.16 -15.12 23.38
CA ASN A 256 11.99 -14.71 24.17
C ASN A 256 10.79 -14.62 23.24
N GLN A 257 9.75 -15.39 23.53
CA GLN A 257 8.49 -15.41 22.76
C GLN A 257 7.52 -14.31 23.22
N GLU A 258 7.80 -13.68 24.36
CA GLU A 258 6.94 -12.61 24.88
C GLU A 258 7.14 -11.31 24.11
N VAL A 259 6.06 -10.56 23.97
CA VAL A 259 6.10 -9.21 23.39
C VAL A 259 6.82 -8.29 24.38
N ASP A 260 7.79 -7.53 23.89
CA ASP A 260 8.46 -6.51 24.71
C ASP A 260 7.44 -5.46 25.18
N SER A 261 7.39 -5.21 26.48
CA SER A 261 6.49 -4.23 27.10
C SER A 261 6.62 -2.82 26.51
N GLU A 262 7.81 -2.46 26.03
CA GLU A 262 8.12 -1.17 25.41
C GLU A 262 7.92 -1.16 23.90
N ALA A 263 7.57 -2.30 23.28
CA ALA A 263 7.25 -2.36 21.84
C ALA A 263 6.05 -1.45 21.53
N LYS A 264 6.16 -0.67 20.46
CA LYS A 264 5.18 0.37 20.10
C LYS A 264 4.45 0.02 18.82
N ALA A 265 3.13 0.20 18.82
CA ALA A 265 2.31 0.20 17.60
C ALA A 265 1.45 1.47 17.53
N ASN A 266 1.10 1.85 16.31
CA ASN A 266 0.21 2.97 16.07
C ASN A 266 -1.24 2.51 16.09
N LEU A 267 -2.11 3.20 16.84
CA LEU A 267 -3.54 2.85 16.92
C LEU A 267 -4.31 3.07 15.61
N THR A 268 -3.82 3.96 14.74
CA THR A 268 -4.49 4.25 13.47
C THR A 268 -4.03 3.29 12.37
N ASP A 269 -2.72 3.04 12.33
CA ASP A 269 -2.07 2.19 11.34
C ASP A 269 -0.98 1.37 12.02
N PRO A 270 -1.33 0.20 12.59
CA PRO A 270 -0.41 -0.64 13.37
C PRO A 270 0.80 -1.15 12.58
N GLU A 271 0.67 -1.31 11.27
CA GLU A 271 1.74 -1.78 10.39
C GLU A 271 2.81 -0.71 10.12
N SER A 272 2.45 0.58 10.25
CA SER A 272 3.39 1.68 10.06
C SER A 272 4.44 1.77 11.17
N ARG A 273 5.61 2.33 10.86
CA ARG A 273 6.74 2.47 11.80
C ARG A 273 7.17 3.91 11.93
N ILE A 274 7.84 4.21 13.04
CA ILE A 274 8.51 5.51 13.24
C ILE A 274 9.79 5.49 12.42
N MET A 275 9.88 6.33 11.40
CA MET A 275 11.02 6.40 10.49
C MET A 275 11.71 7.74 10.57
N LYS A 276 13.06 7.72 10.58
CA LYS A 276 13.87 8.93 10.54
C LYS A 276 13.99 9.43 9.10
N THR A 277 13.72 10.71 8.90
CA THR A 277 13.92 11.41 7.64
C THR A 277 14.84 12.61 7.83
N ARG A 278 15.25 13.28 6.76
CA ARG A 278 16.07 14.51 6.84
C ARG A 278 15.35 15.64 7.60
N LYS A 279 14.01 15.64 7.62
CA LYS A 279 13.18 16.66 8.28
C LYS A 279 12.69 16.25 9.67
N GLY A 280 13.15 15.11 10.22
CA GLY A 280 12.72 14.59 11.52
C GLY A 280 12.11 13.20 11.42
N PHE A 281 11.22 12.86 12.35
CA PHE A 281 10.58 11.55 12.39
C PHE A 281 9.18 11.61 11.77
N ILE A 282 8.83 10.56 11.03
CA ILE A 282 7.49 10.35 10.49
C ILE A 282 6.96 8.98 10.91
N GLN A 283 5.64 8.86 10.98
CA GLN A 283 4.98 7.55 10.95
C GLN A 283 4.83 7.15 9.49
N GLY A 284 5.39 6.00 9.09
CA GLY A 284 5.44 5.67 7.68
C GLY A 284 5.97 4.29 7.34
N TYR A 285 6.30 4.15 6.08
CA TYR A 285 6.82 2.95 5.44
C TYR A 285 8.10 3.29 4.67
N ASN A 286 8.86 2.26 4.35
CA ASN A 286 10.03 2.36 3.50
C ASN A 286 9.67 1.78 2.12
N ALA A 287 9.52 2.65 1.12
CA ALA A 287 9.26 2.25 -0.25
C ALA A 287 10.59 2.05 -0.99
N GLN A 288 10.74 0.90 -1.63
CA GLN A 288 11.92 0.48 -2.38
C GLN A 288 11.59 0.40 -3.86
N ALA A 289 12.51 0.80 -4.74
CA ALA A 289 12.36 0.67 -6.18
C ALA A 289 13.67 0.25 -6.85
N VAL A 290 13.56 -0.66 -7.80
CA VAL A 290 14.64 -1.00 -8.75
C VAL A 290 14.31 -0.38 -10.09
N VAL A 291 15.24 0.38 -10.64
CA VAL A 291 15.03 1.22 -11.83
C VAL A 291 16.07 0.88 -12.89
N SER A 292 15.66 0.78 -14.16
CA SER A 292 16.56 0.57 -15.30
C SER A 292 17.32 1.85 -15.69
N GLU A 293 18.28 1.76 -16.61
CA GLU A 293 19.02 2.91 -17.17
C GLU A 293 18.08 3.97 -17.78
N ASP A 294 16.94 3.55 -18.32
CA ASP A 294 15.94 4.42 -18.93
C ASP A 294 14.92 4.97 -17.90
N GLN A 295 15.21 4.82 -16.60
CA GLN A 295 14.36 5.27 -15.49
C GLN A 295 12.99 4.54 -15.43
N ILE A 296 12.91 3.35 -15.99
CA ILE A 296 11.72 2.50 -15.86
C ILE A 296 11.84 1.70 -14.57
N VAL A 297 10.82 1.77 -13.71
CA VAL A 297 10.73 0.94 -12.51
C VAL A 297 10.49 -0.49 -12.94
N VAL A 298 11.42 -1.40 -12.60
CA VAL A 298 11.34 -2.84 -12.92
C VAL A 298 10.86 -3.67 -11.73
N ALA A 299 11.06 -3.18 -10.50
CA ALA A 299 10.47 -3.75 -9.29
C ALA A 299 10.24 -2.66 -8.25
N CYS A 300 9.22 -2.83 -7.43
CA CYS A 300 8.97 -1.97 -6.27
C CYS A 300 8.32 -2.76 -5.14
N ASP A 301 8.61 -2.37 -3.91
CA ASP A 301 7.97 -2.92 -2.71
C ASP A 301 7.87 -1.85 -1.62
N VAL A 302 7.02 -2.10 -0.63
CA VAL A 302 6.81 -1.24 0.52
C VAL A 302 6.98 -2.06 1.78
N VAL A 303 8.04 -1.78 2.52
CA VAL A 303 8.44 -2.54 3.70
C VAL A 303 8.31 -1.72 4.98
N GLN A 304 8.29 -2.40 6.11
CA GLN A 304 8.15 -1.80 7.44
C GLN A 304 9.52 -1.47 8.07
N GLU A 305 10.62 -1.99 7.53
CA GLU A 305 11.96 -1.74 8.05
C GLU A 305 12.36 -0.28 7.91
N CYS A 306 12.85 0.27 9.04
CA CYS A 306 13.23 1.69 9.10
C CYS A 306 14.49 2.02 8.30
N ASN A 307 15.28 1.03 7.95
CA ASN A 307 16.52 1.15 7.18
C ASN A 307 16.48 0.22 5.96
N ASP A 308 17.44 0.40 5.06
CA ASP A 308 17.50 -0.34 3.80
C ASP A 308 18.36 -1.62 3.92
N VAL A 309 18.93 -1.88 5.10
CA VAL A 309 19.75 -3.06 5.38
C VAL A 309 18.91 -4.32 5.23
N GLY A 310 19.35 -5.23 4.37
CA GLY A 310 18.64 -6.49 4.10
C GLY A 310 17.62 -6.44 2.95
N GLN A 311 17.30 -5.25 2.42
CA GLN A 311 16.34 -5.12 1.33
C GLN A 311 16.93 -5.38 -0.06
N LEU A 312 18.26 -5.42 -0.20
CA LEU A 312 18.92 -5.63 -1.49
C LEU A 312 18.53 -6.97 -2.14
N ALA A 313 18.64 -8.07 -1.40
CA ALA A 313 18.37 -9.40 -1.94
C ALA A 313 16.90 -9.57 -2.37
N PRO A 314 15.89 -9.29 -1.54
CA PRO A 314 14.49 -9.39 -1.94
C PRO A 314 14.12 -8.51 -3.14
N MET A 315 14.71 -7.30 -3.22
CA MET A 315 14.43 -6.39 -4.32
C MET A 315 15.07 -6.81 -5.63
N VAL A 316 16.28 -7.38 -5.58
CA VAL A 316 16.95 -7.96 -6.76
C VAL A 316 16.17 -9.17 -7.25
N GLU A 317 15.78 -10.08 -6.37
CA GLU A 317 14.96 -11.25 -6.71
C GLU A 317 13.61 -10.84 -7.35
N ALA A 318 12.97 -9.81 -6.81
CA ALA A 318 11.74 -9.27 -7.39
C ALA A 318 11.96 -8.66 -8.79
N ALA A 319 13.07 -7.96 -8.99
CA ALA A 319 13.45 -7.42 -10.29
C ALA A 319 13.76 -8.52 -11.30
N GLU A 320 14.55 -9.53 -10.92
CA GLU A 320 14.86 -10.69 -11.74
C GLU A 320 13.57 -11.43 -12.15
N ALA A 321 12.65 -11.67 -11.22
CA ALA A 321 11.38 -12.34 -11.52
C ALA A 321 10.54 -11.55 -12.53
N ASN A 322 10.44 -10.23 -12.39
CA ASN A 322 9.67 -9.40 -13.32
C ASN A 322 10.33 -9.28 -14.70
N LEU A 323 11.67 -9.20 -14.74
CA LEU A 323 12.44 -9.14 -15.98
C LEU A 323 12.41 -10.46 -16.73
N TYR A 324 12.47 -11.59 -16.02
CA TYR A 324 12.34 -12.92 -16.60
C TYR A 324 11.02 -13.10 -17.35
N GLU A 325 9.91 -12.61 -16.80
CA GLU A 325 8.59 -12.67 -17.45
C GLU A 325 8.56 -11.93 -18.81
N ILE A 326 9.42 -10.95 -19.00
CA ILE A 326 9.54 -10.21 -20.26
C ILE A 326 10.74 -10.66 -21.10
N GLY A 327 11.44 -11.73 -20.68
CA GLY A 327 12.61 -12.28 -21.39
C GLY A 327 13.84 -11.37 -21.34
N GLU A 328 14.09 -10.75 -20.18
CA GLU A 328 15.26 -9.94 -19.88
C GLU A 328 15.94 -10.42 -18.59
N GLU A 329 17.23 -10.08 -18.43
CA GLU A 329 18.00 -10.33 -17.21
C GLU A 329 18.73 -9.04 -16.81
N PRO A 330 18.83 -8.71 -15.51
CA PRO A 330 19.60 -7.55 -15.07
C PRO A 330 21.09 -7.80 -15.24
N GLY A 331 21.81 -6.84 -15.80
CA GLY A 331 23.27 -6.92 -15.96
C GLY A 331 23.99 -6.60 -14.66
N LYS A 332 24.07 -5.33 -14.28
CA LYS A 332 24.72 -4.87 -13.05
C LYS A 332 23.69 -4.26 -12.11
N VAL A 333 23.84 -4.52 -10.82
CA VAL A 333 23.01 -3.89 -9.78
C VAL A 333 23.81 -2.83 -9.06
N LEU A 334 23.30 -1.61 -9.01
CA LEU A 334 23.83 -0.49 -8.24
C LEU A 334 22.96 -0.28 -7.00
N ALA A 335 23.58 -0.14 -5.84
CA ALA A 335 22.90 0.21 -4.60
C ALA A 335 23.82 1.13 -3.78
N ASP A 336 23.21 2.01 -2.95
CA ASP A 336 23.97 2.87 -2.04
C ASP A 336 24.72 2.02 -0.99
N ALA A 337 25.86 2.51 -0.51
CA ALA A 337 26.68 1.86 0.52
C ALA A 337 25.94 1.63 1.85
N ALA A 338 24.85 2.34 2.11
CA ALA A 338 23.98 2.17 3.27
C ALA A 338 23.25 0.82 3.33
N TRP A 339 23.19 0.07 2.22
CA TRP A 339 22.50 -1.23 2.12
C TRP A 339 23.27 -2.39 2.81
N GLY A 340 24.42 -2.11 3.43
CA GLY A 340 25.18 -3.02 4.27
C GLY A 340 25.67 -4.27 3.52
N PHE A 341 26.92 -4.25 3.07
CA PHE A 341 27.57 -5.39 2.40
C PHE A 341 27.71 -6.60 3.34
N ARG A 342 26.66 -7.39 3.47
CA ARG A 342 26.76 -8.84 3.62
C ARG A 342 25.98 -9.47 2.47
N VAL A 343 26.56 -9.37 1.29
CA VAL A 343 26.10 -10.15 0.15
C VAL A 343 26.30 -11.62 0.54
N PRO A 344 25.24 -12.45 0.64
CA PRO A 344 25.43 -13.87 0.47
C PRO A 344 26.07 -14.00 -0.90
N VAL A 345 27.18 -14.75 -0.99
CA VAL A 345 27.77 -15.10 -2.27
C VAL A 345 26.71 -15.93 -2.99
N TYR A 346 25.92 -15.29 -3.84
CA TYR A 346 25.07 -16.02 -4.77
C TYR A 346 25.99 -16.79 -5.71
N PRO A 347 25.75 -18.10 -5.93
CA PRO A 347 26.52 -18.86 -6.89
C PRO A 347 26.37 -18.18 -8.24
N LYS A 348 27.50 -17.80 -8.81
CA LYS A 348 27.71 -17.20 -10.11
C LYS A 348 26.43 -17.16 -10.98
N ILE A 349 25.70 -16.05 -10.93
CA ILE A 349 25.07 -15.50 -12.12
C ILE A 349 26.25 -15.00 -12.96
N SER A 350 26.38 -15.47 -14.17
CA SER A 350 27.47 -15.11 -15.08
C SER A 350 27.40 -13.62 -15.43
N GLY A 351 27.98 -12.77 -14.59
CA GLY A 351 27.97 -11.32 -14.78
C GLY A 351 28.46 -10.61 -13.52
N THR A 352 29.63 -10.08 -13.57
CA THR A 352 30.47 -9.49 -12.54
C THR A 352 29.76 -8.43 -11.70
N THR A 353 29.58 -8.69 -10.40
CA THR A 353 29.23 -7.68 -9.38
C THR A 353 30.48 -6.80 -9.14
N THR A 354 30.50 -5.60 -9.62
CA THR A 354 31.54 -4.61 -9.27
C THR A 354 30.87 -3.49 -8.46
N SER A 355 31.18 -3.47 -7.16
CA SER A 355 30.89 -2.36 -6.27
C SER A 355 31.79 -1.19 -6.64
N THR A 356 31.23 -0.10 -7.13
CA THR A 356 31.96 1.18 -7.23
C THR A 356 31.46 2.09 -6.12
N LYS A 357 32.38 2.45 -5.20
CA LYS A 357 32.15 3.56 -4.27
C LYS A 357 32.07 4.85 -5.09
N ILE A 358 30.98 5.56 -4.96
CA ILE A 358 30.89 7.00 -5.28
C ILE A 358 30.84 7.77 -3.98
#